data_b38192dba6f067da4024c9aeaa3f6681
#
_entry.id   b38192dba6f067da4024c9aeaa3f6681
#
_cell.length_a   1.000
_cell.length_b   1.000
_cell.length_c   1.000
_cell.angle_alpha   90.00
_cell.angle_beta   90.00
_cell.angle_gamma   90.00
#
_symmetry.space_group_name_H-M   'P 1'
#
loop_
_entity.id
_entity.type
_entity.pdbx_description
1 polymer ?
#
loop_
_entity_poly.entity_id
_entity_poly.type
_entity_poly.pdbx_seq_one_letter_code
_entity_poly.pdbx_strand_id
1 'polypeptide(L)'
;KLGAMVSDPLKFGPTWQMLFMNFTTSGIGIFMAIRLDEIFRMWPAREERIELTGHWHALSAIVATIILMYYGDMLGLKGKVRQLYGWSLIFLSDIALGAVTVFEMKGLFIGEAVQQPLVNTLMYMIDFGLGFLLVLLAIVMVWRLTDLFKPKGRWTEEMTHELSQEVTK
;
A
#
# COMPACT_ATOMS: atom_id res chain seq x y z
N LYS A 1 12.09 13.28 -18.74
CA LYS A 1 12.08 13.27 -17.26
C LYS A 1 10.99 12.33 -16.71
N LEU A 2 9.73 12.40 -17.20
CA LEU A 2 8.62 11.55 -16.74
C LEU A 2 8.90 10.06 -16.99
N GLY A 3 9.39 9.68 -18.17
CA GLY A 3 9.74 8.31 -18.50
C GLY A 3 10.82 7.71 -17.58
N ALA A 4 11.80 8.51 -17.18
CA ALA A 4 12.83 8.08 -16.25
C ALA A 4 12.29 7.89 -14.80
N MET A 5 11.28 8.66 -14.41
CA MET A 5 10.62 8.50 -13.10
C MET A 5 9.79 7.22 -13.06
N VAL A 6 8.99 6.96 -14.10
CA VAL A 6 8.14 5.77 -14.21
C VAL A 6 8.95 4.48 -14.39
N SER A 7 10.19 4.58 -14.89
CA SER A 7 11.05 3.39 -15.05
C SER A 7 11.53 2.78 -13.73
N ASP A 8 11.46 3.52 -12.63
CA ASP A 8 11.83 3.04 -11.29
C ASP A 8 10.61 3.01 -10.37
N PRO A 9 10.01 1.83 -10.14
CA PRO A 9 8.78 1.72 -9.37
C PRO A 9 8.91 2.14 -7.91
N LEU A 10 10.10 2.04 -7.31
CA LEU A 10 10.32 2.47 -5.92
C LEU A 10 10.42 3.98 -5.77
N LYS A 11 10.76 4.69 -6.85
CA LYS A 11 10.73 6.17 -6.89
C LYS A 11 9.38 6.72 -7.34
N PHE A 12 8.75 6.03 -8.27
CA PHE A 12 7.42 6.40 -8.78
C PHE A 12 6.32 6.04 -7.80
N GLY A 13 6.40 4.85 -7.18
CA GLY A 13 5.36 4.27 -6.35
C GLY A 13 4.88 5.15 -5.20
N PRO A 14 5.75 5.75 -4.38
CA PRO A 14 5.31 6.65 -3.31
C PRO A 14 4.46 7.83 -3.82
N THR A 15 4.86 8.45 -4.93
CA THR A 15 4.10 9.54 -5.55
C THR A 15 2.77 9.04 -6.08
N TRP A 16 2.76 7.86 -6.71
CA TRP A 16 1.54 7.22 -7.19
C TRP A 16 0.57 6.92 -6.05
N GLN A 17 1.05 6.34 -4.96
CA GLN A 17 0.22 6.03 -3.79
C GLN A 17 -0.32 7.31 -3.13
N MET A 18 0.44 8.38 -3.08
CA MET A 18 -0.05 9.68 -2.59
C MET A 18 -1.16 10.24 -3.47
N LEU A 19 -1.06 10.12 -4.79
CA LEU A 19 -2.13 10.51 -5.72
C LEU A 19 -3.35 9.61 -5.53
N PHE A 20 -3.15 8.30 -5.45
CA PHE A 20 -4.22 7.33 -5.23
C PHE A 20 -4.95 7.60 -3.92
N MET A 21 -4.22 7.92 -2.85
CA MET A 21 -4.78 8.33 -1.56
C MET A 21 -5.70 9.55 -1.69
N ASN A 22 -5.28 10.58 -2.42
CA ASN A 22 -6.11 11.76 -2.61
C ASN A 22 -7.41 11.47 -3.35
N PHE A 23 -7.40 10.61 -4.35
CA PHE A 23 -8.61 10.31 -5.11
C PHE A 23 -9.55 9.32 -4.41
N THR A 24 -8.99 8.30 -3.74
CA THR A 24 -9.78 7.26 -3.11
C THR A 24 -10.18 7.64 -1.69
N THR A 25 -9.22 7.90 -0.83
CA THR A 25 -9.44 8.07 0.61
C THR A 25 -10.04 9.45 0.93
N SER A 26 -9.64 10.51 0.22
CA SER A 26 -10.24 11.83 0.40
C SER A 26 -11.68 11.87 -0.10
N GLY A 27 -12.00 11.16 -1.19
CA GLY A 27 -13.37 11.02 -1.67
C GLY A 27 -14.30 10.38 -0.63
N ILE A 28 -13.87 9.28 -0.05
CA ILE A 28 -14.59 8.59 1.04
C ILE A 28 -14.68 9.51 2.27
N GLY A 29 -13.58 10.15 2.66
CA GLY A 29 -13.55 11.07 3.81
C GLY A 29 -14.50 12.24 3.64
N ILE A 30 -14.61 12.84 2.45
CA ILE A 30 -15.57 13.91 2.15
C ILE A 30 -17.01 13.38 2.24
N PHE A 31 -17.28 12.20 1.67
CA PHE A 31 -18.59 11.57 1.76
C PHE A 31 -19.00 11.32 3.21
N MET A 32 -18.11 10.78 4.02
CA MET A 32 -18.33 10.59 5.45
C MET A 32 -18.55 11.92 6.18
N ALA A 33 -17.79 12.96 5.84
CA ALA A 33 -17.94 14.28 6.46
C ALA A 33 -19.31 14.93 6.16
N ILE A 34 -19.86 14.72 4.97
CA ILE A 34 -21.20 15.19 4.60
C ILE A 34 -22.27 14.47 5.45
N ARG A 35 -22.07 13.19 5.76
CA ARG A 35 -22.97 12.37 6.57
C ARG A 35 -22.63 12.36 8.06
N LEU A 36 -21.68 13.18 8.47
CA LEU A 36 -21.14 13.16 9.84
C LEU A 36 -22.24 13.36 10.91
N ASP A 37 -23.24 14.19 10.60
CA ASP A 37 -24.36 14.45 11.48
C ASP A 37 -25.25 13.21 11.70
N GLU A 38 -25.45 12.42 10.67
CA GLU A 38 -26.15 11.13 10.77
C GLU A 38 -25.33 10.11 11.54
N ILE A 39 -24.03 10.05 11.25
CA ILE A 39 -23.09 9.12 11.90
C ILE A 39 -22.99 9.39 13.41
N PHE A 40 -22.97 10.65 13.87
CA PHE A 40 -22.85 10.98 15.28
C PHE A 40 -24.17 10.97 16.03
N ARG A 41 -25.30 11.27 15.39
CA ARG A 41 -26.61 11.31 16.07
C ARG A 41 -27.20 9.94 16.33
N MET A 42 -26.93 8.99 15.49
CA MET A 42 -27.52 7.65 15.54
C MET A 42 -26.48 6.57 15.84
N TRP A 43 -25.54 6.85 16.76
CA TRP A 43 -24.39 5.95 17.05
C TRP A 43 -24.46 4.62 16.32
N PRO A 44 -23.51 4.34 15.51
CA PRO A 44 -23.72 4.00 14.12
C PRO A 44 -24.42 2.67 13.96
N ALA A 45 -25.33 2.63 13.03
CA ALA A 45 -25.74 1.41 12.38
C ALA A 45 -24.46 0.63 11.98
N ARG A 46 -24.55 -0.69 11.96
CA ARG A 46 -23.41 -1.58 11.65
C ARG A 46 -22.66 -1.15 10.38
N GLU A 47 -23.38 -0.65 9.39
CA GLU A 47 -22.85 -0.22 8.11
C GLU A 47 -21.91 0.99 8.22
N GLU A 48 -22.27 1.99 8.98
CA GLU A 48 -21.45 3.21 9.18
C GLU A 48 -20.17 2.92 9.95
N ARG A 49 -20.22 1.96 10.90
CA ARG A 49 -18.99 1.49 11.56
C ARG A 49 -18.05 0.77 10.60
N ILE A 50 -18.60 0.01 9.66
CA ILE A 50 -17.80 -0.66 8.62
C ILE A 50 -17.13 0.37 7.72
N GLU A 51 -17.87 1.42 7.29
CA GLU A 51 -17.34 2.49 6.45
C GLU A 51 -16.20 3.24 7.15
N LEU A 52 -16.41 3.63 8.42
CA LEU A 52 -15.37 4.30 9.22
C LEU A 52 -14.13 3.43 9.39
N THR A 53 -14.33 2.16 9.72
CA THR A 53 -13.24 1.19 9.90
C THR A 53 -12.48 0.98 8.60
N GLY A 54 -13.18 0.85 7.47
CA GLY A 54 -12.58 0.70 6.15
C GLY A 54 -11.73 1.90 5.76
N HIS A 55 -12.22 3.12 5.98
CA HIS A 55 -11.47 4.35 5.72
C HIS A 55 -10.13 4.37 6.48
N TRP A 56 -10.16 4.04 7.77
CA TRP A 56 -8.94 3.96 8.60
C TRP A 56 -7.98 2.87 8.12
N HIS A 57 -8.50 1.70 7.74
CA HIS A 57 -7.68 0.62 7.19
C HIS A 57 -7.04 1.01 5.86
N ALA A 58 -7.79 1.67 4.97
CA ALA A 58 -7.27 2.15 3.70
C ALA A 58 -6.13 3.15 3.89
N LEU A 59 -6.32 4.16 4.77
CA LEU A 59 -5.27 5.12 5.11
C LEU A 59 -4.01 4.43 5.64
N SER A 60 -4.18 3.53 6.61
CA SER A 60 -3.06 2.82 7.21
C SER A 60 -2.33 1.93 6.20
N ALA A 61 -3.05 1.26 5.31
CA ALA A 61 -2.48 0.41 4.28
C ALA A 61 -1.70 1.21 3.23
N ILE A 62 -2.19 2.39 2.84
CA ILE A 62 -1.46 3.28 1.92
C ILE A 62 -0.14 3.74 2.54
N VAL A 63 -0.19 4.21 3.79
CA VAL A 63 1.01 4.64 4.51
C VAL A 63 2.01 3.49 4.66
N ALA A 64 1.54 2.30 5.05
CA ALA A 64 2.37 1.11 5.14
C ALA A 64 3.01 0.75 3.79
N THR A 65 2.26 0.84 2.69
CA THR A 65 2.78 0.57 1.34
C THR A 65 3.88 1.57 0.95
N ILE A 66 3.68 2.85 1.23
CA ILE A 66 4.69 3.89 1.00
C ILE A 66 5.96 3.59 1.80
N ILE A 67 5.82 3.25 3.08
CA ILE A 67 6.96 2.87 3.94
C ILE A 67 7.69 1.66 3.37
N LEU A 68 6.97 0.63 2.90
CA LEU A 68 7.57 -0.55 2.28
C LEU A 68 8.33 -0.22 0.99
N MET A 69 7.87 0.76 0.21
CA MET A 69 8.59 1.24 -0.98
C MET A 69 9.90 1.94 -0.60
N TYR A 70 9.86 2.83 0.38
CA TYR A 70 11.08 3.48 0.91
C TYR A 70 12.04 2.45 1.51
N TYR A 71 11.52 1.48 2.27
CA TYR A 71 12.32 0.41 2.82
C TYR A 71 13.00 -0.43 1.72
N GLY A 72 12.27 -0.77 0.65
CA GLY A 72 12.82 -1.45 -0.52
C GLY A 72 13.91 -0.64 -1.23
N ASP A 73 13.78 0.68 -1.27
CA ASP A 73 14.83 1.56 -1.81
C ASP A 73 16.07 1.57 -0.91
N MET A 74 15.89 1.68 0.40
CA MET A 74 16.97 1.59 1.40
C MET A 74 17.70 0.23 1.39
N LEU A 75 16.99 -0.86 1.06
CA LEU A 75 17.61 -2.18 0.91
C LEU A 75 18.57 -2.29 -0.28
N GLY A 76 18.66 -1.26 -1.12
CA GLY A 76 19.54 -1.26 -2.28
C GLY A 76 19.16 -2.30 -3.32
N LEU A 77 17.87 -2.65 -3.45
CA LEU A 77 17.39 -3.58 -4.46
C LEU A 77 17.77 -3.11 -5.86
N LYS A 78 18.37 -3.98 -6.69
CA LYS A 78 18.87 -3.64 -8.04
C LYS A 78 18.23 -4.51 -9.12
N GLY A 79 18.24 -3.99 -10.34
CA GLY A 79 17.84 -4.71 -11.54
C GLY A 79 16.43 -5.28 -11.49
N LYS A 80 16.26 -6.52 -11.91
CA LYS A 80 14.94 -7.19 -12.01
C LYS A 80 14.25 -7.36 -10.66
N VAL A 81 15.01 -7.58 -9.57
CA VAL A 81 14.43 -7.74 -8.23
C VAL A 81 13.79 -6.43 -7.77
N ARG A 82 14.46 -5.29 -7.99
CA ARG A 82 13.90 -3.96 -7.71
C ARG A 82 12.61 -3.71 -8.48
N GLN A 83 12.62 -4.03 -9.77
CA GLN A 83 11.44 -3.86 -10.63
C GLN A 83 10.28 -4.74 -10.18
N LEU A 84 10.54 -6.04 -9.95
CA LEU A 84 9.52 -6.98 -9.52
C LEU A 84 8.92 -6.56 -8.17
N TYR A 85 9.77 -6.26 -7.19
CA TYR A 85 9.33 -5.85 -5.86
C TYR A 85 8.47 -4.57 -5.93
N GLY A 86 8.96 -3.53 -6.58
CA GLY A 86 8.26 -2.25 -6.63
C GLY A 86 6.94 -2.30 -7.39
N TRP A 87 6.92 -2.95 -8.57
CA TRP A 87 5.67 -3.11 -9.33
C TRP A 87 4.68 -4.03 -8.64
N SER A 88 5.13 -5.07 -7.94
CA SER A 88 4.24 -5.91 -7.14
C SER A 88 3.62 -5.12 -6.00
N LEU A 89 4.37 -4.26 -5.30
CA LEU A 89 3.82 -3.40 -4.25
C LEU A 89 2.74 -2.47 -4.81
N ILE A 90 3.00 -1.80 -5.93
CA ILE A 90 2.04 -0.90 -6.56
C ILE A 90 0.77 -1.67 -6.94
N PHE A 91 0.92 -2.75 -7.69
CA PHE A 91 -0.20 -3.46 -8.28
C PHE A 91 -1.08 -4.15 -7.22
N LEU A 92 -0.46 -4.82 -6.25
CA LEU A 92 -1.20 -5.51 -5.20
C LEU A 92 -1.90 -4.53 -4.25
N SER A 93 -1.25 -3.43 -3.90
CA SER A 93 -1.88 -2.38 -3.10
C SER A 93 -3.02 -1.70 -3.84
N ASP A 94 -2.87 -1.39 -5.13
CA ASP A 94 -3.93 -0.74 -5.91
C ASP A 94 -5.16 -1.63 -6.08
N ILE A 95 -4.97 -2.95 -6.27
CA ILE A 95 -6.08 -3.91 -6.29
C ILE A 95 -6.82 -3.92 -4.94
N ALA A 96 -6.09 -4.07 -3.84
CA ALA A 96 -6.70 -4.13 -2.52
C ALA A 96 -7.41 -2.82 -2.16
N LEU A 97 -6.72 -1.70 -2.32
CA LEU A 97 -7.25 -0.38 -1.94
C LEU A 97 -8.37 0.10 -2.87
N GLY A 98 -8.27 -0.22 -4.17
CA GLY A 98 -9.36 0.02 -5.11
C GLY A 98 -10.61 -0.79 -4.75
N ALA A 99 -10.43 -2.05 -4.39
CA ALA A 99 -11.54 -2.90 -3.94
C ALA A 99 -12.17 -2.41 -2.63
N VAL A 100 -11.37 -1.98 -1.64
CA VAL A 100 -11.86 -1.35 -0.41
C VAL A 100 -12.67 -0.10 -0.72
N THR A 101 -12.16 0.77 -1.60
CA THR A 101 -12.84 2.01 -1.98
C THR A 101 -14.22 1.73 -2.60
N VAL A 102 -14.29 0.80 -3.55
CA VAL A 102 -15.57 0.41 -4.17
C VAL A 102 -16.49 -0.25 -3.16
N PHE A 103 -15.95 -1.07 -2.25
CA PHE A 103 -16.73 -1.69 -1.19
C PHE A 103 -17.40 -0.66 -0.27
N GLU A 104 -16.68 0.38 0.11
CA GLU A 104 -17.21 1.44 0.98
C GLU A 104 -18.24 2.31 0.26
N MET A 105 -18.01 2.60 -1.02
CA MET A 105 -18.89 3.44 -1.82
C MET A 105 -20.04 2.68 -2.50
N LYS A 106 -20.17 1.35 -2.29
CA LYS A 106 -21.16 0.52 -2.97
C LYS A 106 -22.61 1.02 -2.84
N GLY A 107 -22.95 1.57 -1.68
CA GLY A 107 -24.30 2.08 -1.42
C GLY A 107 -24.68 3.32 -2.27
N LEU A 108 -23.68 4.00 -2.87
CA LEU A 108 -23.92 5.17 -3.74
C LEU A 108 -24.27 4.79 -5.17
N PHE A 109 -23.79 3.63 -5.65
CA PHE A 109 -23.81 3.31 -7.08
C PHE A 109 -24.55 2.02 -7.40
N ILE A 110 -24.85 1.19 -6.40
CA ILE A 110 -25.26 -0.20 -6.62
C ILE A 110 -26.53 -0.52 -5.84
N GLY A 111 -27.56 -0.98 -6.55
CA GLY A 111 -28.82 -1.42 -5.94
C GLY A 111 -28.61 -2.68 -5.08
N GLU A 112 -29.41 -2.83 -4.03
CA GLU A 112 -29.29 -3.90 -3.02
C GLU A 112 -29.21 -5.32 -3.60
N ALA A 113 -29.95 -5.61 -4.67
CA ALA A 113 -29.98 -6.93 -5.30
C ALA A 113 -28.63 -7.41 -5.86
N VAL A 114 -27.74 -6.46 -6.22
CA VAL A 114 -26.42 -6.77 -6.82
C VAL A 114 -25.29 -6.64 -5.82
N GLN A 115 -25.58 -6.12 -4.61
CA GLN A 115 -24.52 -5.83 -3.62
C GLN A 115 -23.83 -7.11 -3.14
N GLN A 116 -24.56 -8.18 -2.84
CA GLN A 116 -23.94 -9.36 -2.23
C GLN A 116 -22.91 -10.08 -3.13
N PRO A 117 -23.16 -10.36 -4.41
CA PRO A 117 -22.16 -10.93 -5.31
C PRO A 117 -20.94 -10.01 -5.47
N LEU A 118 -21.19 -8.70 -5.56
CA LEU A 118 -20.11 -7.73 -5.67
C LEU A 118 -19.24 -7.69 -4.40
N VAL A 119 -19.87 -7.67 -3.22
CA VAL A 119 -19.18 -7.71 -1.93
C VAL A 119 -18.24 -8.90 -1.85
N ASN A 120 -18.70 -10.09 -2.21
CA ASN A 120 -17.86 -11.28 -2.22
C ASN A 120 -16.65 -11.13 -3.14
N THR A 121 -16.86 -10.61 -4.35
CA THR A 121 -15.76 -10.36 -5.30
C THR A 121 -14.75 -9.35 -4.76
N LEU A 122 -15.23 -8.24 -4.19
CA LEU A 122 -14.37 -7.21 -3.61
C LEU A 122 -13.56 -7.75 -2.42
N MET A 123 -14.18 -8.56 -1.56
CA MET A 123 -13.48 -9.20 -0.44
C MET A 123 -12.35 -10.11 -0.94
N TYR A 124 -12.59 -10.92 -1.98
CA TYR A 124 -11.53 -11.72 -2.58
C TYR A 124 -10.39 -10.87 -3.16
N MET A 125 -10.69 -9.73 -3.77
CA MET A 125 -9.67 -8.82 -4.30
C MET A 125 -8.84 -8.19 -3.17
N ILE A 126 -9.48 -7.82 -2.06
CA ILE A 126 -8.82 -7.29 -0.87
C ILE A 126 -7.90 -8.37 -0.27
N ASP A 127 -8.43 -9.55 -0.03
CA ASP A 127 -7.68 -10.67 0.56
C ASP A 127 -6.50 -11.09 -0.33
N PHE A 128 -6.72 -11.15 -1.64
CA PHE A 128 -5.68 -11.41 -2.62
C PHE A 128 -4.56 -10.35 -2.55
N GLY A 129 -4.92 -9.07 -2.68
CA GLY A 129 -3.94 -7.99 -2.69
C GLY A 129 -3.15 -7.91 -1.39
N LEU A 130 -3.82 -7.88 -0.24
CA LEU A 130 -3.17 -7.80 1.07
C LEU A 130 -2.42 -9.09 1.42
N GLY A 131 -2.97 -10.25 1.11
CA GLY A 131 -2.33 -11.55 1.36
C GLY A 131 -1.01 -11.68 0.62
N PHE A 132 -0.98 -11.34 -0.67
CA PHE A 132 0.26 -11.36 -1.45
C PHE A 132 1.26 -10.27 -1.03
N LEU A 133 0.81 -9.10 -0.57
CA LEU A 133 1.69 -8.11 0.04
C LEU A 133 2.40 -8.67 1.29
N LEU A 134 1.68 -9.38 2.15
CA LEU A 134 2.26 -10.03 3.33
C LEU A 134 3.27 -11.11 2.94
N VAL A 135 2.97 -11.92 1.93
CA VAL A 135 3.90 -12.93 1.40
C VAL A 135 5.15 -12.26 0.83
N LEU A 136 5.00 -11.20 0.06
CA LEU A 136 6.13 -10.44 -0.50
C LEU A 136 7.01 -9.86 0.62
N LEU A 137 6.39 -9.31 1.65
CA LEU A 137 7.09 -8.79 2.82
C LEU A 137 7.86 -9.92 3.53
N ALA A 138 7.22 -11.08 3.76
CA ALA A 138 7.86 -12.23 4.39
C ALA A 138 9.09 -12.71 3.59
N ILE A 139 8.98 -12.78 2.26
CA ILE A 139 10.10 -13.14 1.38
C ILE A 139 11.26 -12.15 1.55
N VAL A 140 10.99 -10.85 1.54
CA VAL A 140 12.02 -9.82 1.70
C VAL A 140 12.65 -9.88 3.08
N MET A 141 11.85 -10.11 4.13
CA MET A 141 12.36 -10.27 5.50
C MET A 141 13.26 -11.48 5.65
N VAL A 142 12.84 -12.65 5.13
CA VAL A 142 13.65 -13.86 5.16
C VAL A 142 14.95 -13.67 4.37
N TRP A 143 14.86 -13.09 3.19
CA TRP A 143 16.06 -12.76 2.41
C TRP A 143 17.00 -11.85 3.17
N ARG A 144 16.46 -10.84 3.83
CA ARG A 144 17.25 -9.91 4.64
C ARG A 144 17.91 -10.59 5.84
N LEU A 145 17.18 -11.46 6.54
CA LEU A 145 17.75 -12.26 7.62
C LEU A 145 18.90 -13.16 7.14
N THR A 146 18.73 -13.81 5.99
CA THR A 146 19.81 -14.64 5.42
C THR A 146 21.03 -13.81 5.00
N ASP A 147 20.84 -12.55 4.58
CA ASP A 147 21.93 -11.66 4.20
C ASP A 147 22.77 -11.22 5.42
N LEU A 148 22.14 -11.09 6.61
CA LEU A 148 22.83 -10.78 7.86
C LEU A 148 23.82 -11.87 8.29
N PHE A 149 23.58 -13.13 7.89
CA PHE A 149 24.46 -14.26 8.22
C PHE A 149 25.59 -14.49 7.21
N LYS A 150 25.64 -13.71 6.13
CA LYS A 150 26.71 -13.83 5.13
C LYS A 150 27.90 -12.96 5.54
N PRO A 151 29.15 -13.50 5.55
CA PRO A 151 30.35 -12.76 5.96
C PRO A 151 30.67 -11.52 5.10
N LYS A 152 30.09 -11.45 3.89
CA LYS A 152 30.17 -10.32 2.95
C LYS A 152 28.77 -9.90 2.52
N GLY A 153 27.88 -9.68 3.48
CA GLY A 153 26.55 -9.16 3.20
C GLY A 153 26.64 -7.74 2.66
N ARG A 154 25.68 -7.36 1.80
CA ARG A 154 25.60 -6.00 1.18
C ARG A 154 25.70 -4.85 2.18
N TRP A 155 25.21 -5.05 3.40
CA TRP A 155 25.30 -4.04 4.46
C TRP A 155 26.72 -3.72 4.88
N THR A 156 27.58 -4.75 4.89
CA THR A 156 28.98 -4.55 5.27
C THR A 156 29.70 -3.75 4.19
N GLU A 157 29.40 -3.99 2.92
CA GLU A 157 30.01 -3.23 1.82
C GLU A 157 29.51 -1.81 1.73
N GLU A 158 28.20 -1.58 1.91
CA GLU A 158 27.60 -0.23 1.89
C GLU A 158 28.07 0.61 3.10
N MET A 159 28.00 0.07 4.32
CA MET A 159 28.52 0.75 5.52
C MET A 159 30.02 1.04 5.41
N THR A 160 30.80 0.10 4.87
CA THR A 160 32.25 0.33 4.71
C THR A 160 32.52 1.40 3.66
N HIS A 161 31.70 1.48 2.61
CA HIS A 161 31.82 2.50 1.58
C HIS A 161 31.41 3.89 2.10
N GLU A 162 30.32 3.99 2.85
CA GLU A 162 29.89 5.25 3.48
C GLU A 162 30.89 5.74 4.50
N LEU A 163 31.37 4.89 5.39
CA LEU A 163 32.41 5.23 6.36
C LEU A 163 33.71 5.64 5.68
N SER A 164 34.09 5.03 4.56
CA SER A 164 35.28 5.41 3.81
C SER A 164 35.16 6.78 3.13
N GLN A 165 33.95 7.17 2.73
CA GLN A 165 33.66 8.49 2.16
C GLN A 165 33.60 9.61 3.21
N GLU A 166 33.15 9.30 4.43
CA GLU A 166 33.17 10.27 5.54
C GLU A 166 34.56 10.55 6.06
N VAL A 167 35.44 9.57 6.08
CA VAL A 167 36.86 9.73 6.54
C VAL A 167 37.70 10.50 5.52
N THR A 168 37.28 10.58 4.26
CA THR A 168 37.98 11.29 3.18
C THR A 168 37.52 12.73 2.96
N LYS A 169 36.53 13.19 3.73
CA LYS A 169 36.10 14.59 3.79
C LYS A 169 36.65 15.30 5.00
#